data_3ba3004ae7e58e9cb9c5a23048e83d83
#
_entry.id   3ba3004ae7e58e9cb9c5a23048e83d83
#
_cell.length_a   1.000
_cell.length_b   1.000
_cell.length_c   1.000
_cell.angle_alpha   90.00
_cell.angle_beta   90.00
_cell.angle_gamma   90.00
#
_symmetry.space_group_name_H-M   'P 1'
#
loop_
_entity.id
_entity.type
_entity.pdbx_description
1 polymer ?
#
loop_
_entity_poly.entity_id
_entity_poly.type
_entity_poly.pdbx_seq_one_letter_code
_entity_poly.pdbx_strand_id
1 'polypeptide(L)'
;MISLRKNKIGYIYGIAILLLLLAAVLGVLFGSSELRFSDMLSSLIAGDMQSPEARILLYVRLPRVLGSLICGMALAVSGAVIQGVLANRLASPSIIGVNAGAGLAVTIGSALGIIGGWRLSLFAFVGAFLTVRSEEHTSELQSRVDISY
;
A
#
# COMPACT_ATOMS: atom_id res chain seq x y z
N MET A 1 -24.86 13.95 25.50
CA MET A 1 -24.68 12.75 24.66
C MET A 1 -23.60 12.87 23.62
N ILE A 2 -23.33 14.05 23.05
CA ILE A 2 -22.30 14.31 22.01
C ILE A 2 -20.86 14.20 22.54
N SER A 3 -20.58 14.60 23.79
CA SER A 3 -19.24 14.58 24.37
C SER A 3 -18.69 13.16 24.62
N LEU A 4 -19.55 12.23 25.04
CA LEU A 4 -19.18 10.83 25.27
C LEU A 4 -18.83 10.09 23.95
N ARG A 5 -19.43 10.51 22.83
CA ARG A 5 -19.13 9.97 21.50
C ARG A 5 -17.75 10.44 21.00
N LYS A 6 -17.39 11.70 21.27
CA LYS A 6 -16.11 12.30 20.90
C LYS A 6 -14.93 11.62 21.63
N ASN A 7 -15.08 11.33 22.92
CA ASN A 7 -14.05 10.64 23.68
C ASN A 7 -13.81 9.19 23.19
N LYS A 8 -14.90 8.46 22.88
CA LYS A 8 -14.77 7.09 22.32
C LYS A 8 -14.04 7.07 20.98
N ILE A 9 -14.30 8.05 20.11
CA ILE A 9 -13.62 8.17 18.83
C ILE A 9 -12.11 8.44 19.04
N GLY A 10 -11.76 9.33 19.97
CA GLY A 10 -10.36 9.60 20.30
C GLY A 10 -9.59 8.35 20.79
N TYR A 11 -10.23 7.54 21.64
CA TYR A 11 -9.65 6.27 22.08
C TYR A 11 -9.42 5.28 20.94
N ILE A 12 -10.37 5.18 20.00
CA ILE A 12 -10.23 4.27 18.82
C ILE A 12 -9.04 4.69 17.96
N TYR A 13 -8.90 5.99 17.66
CA TYR A 13 -7.75 6.48 16.91
C TYR A 13 -6.43 6.31 17.68
N GLY A 14 -6.44 6.54 18.99
CA GLY A 14 -5.26 6.31 19.83
C GLY A 14 -4.79 4.85 19.81
N ILE A 15 -5.72 3.91 19.97
CA ILE A 15 -5.43 2.48 19.88
C ILE A 15 -4.93 2.11 18.48
N ALA A 16 -5.56 2.63 17.42
CA ALA A 16 -5.14 2.33 16.04
C ALA A 16 -3.71 2.83 15.76
N ILE A 17 -3.36 4.04 16.22
CA ILE A 17 -2.01 4.58 16.09
C ILE A 17 -1.02 3.75 16.90
N LEU A 18 -1.37 3.37 18.13
CA LEU A 18 -0.51 2.51 18.96
C LEU A 18 -0.24 1.16 18.29
N LEU A 19 -1.27 0.52 17.74
CA LEU A 19 -1.15 -0.74 17.01
C LEU A 19 -0.29 -0.58 15.75
N LEU A 20 -0.45 0.53 15.03
CA LEU A 20 0.37 0.83 13.84
C LEU A 20 1.85 0.98 14.21
N LEU A 21 2.15 1.73 15.27
CA LEU A 21 3.52 1.92 15.74
C LEU A 21 4.11 0.59 16.24
N LEU A 22 3.33 -0.20 16.97
CA LEU A 22 3.75 -1.52 17.41
C LEU A 22 4.06 -2.44 16.22
N ALA A 23 3.19 -2.48 15.21
CA ALA A 23 3.39 -3.25 13.99
C ALA A 23 4.64 -2.79 13.21
N ALA A 24 4.88 -1.48 13.12
CA ALA A 24 6.07 -0.94 12.49
C ALA A 24 7.36 -1.34 13.23
N VAL A 25 7.35 -1.26 14.56
CA VAL A 25 8.48 -1.70 15.40
C VAL A 25 8.71 -3.20 15.23
N LEU A 26 7.66 -4.02 15.30
CA LEU A 26 7.76 -5.46 15.09
C LEU A 26 8.28 -5.79 13.68
N GLY A 27 7.87 -5.06 12.66
CA GLY A 27 8.36 -5.20 11.29
C GLY A 27 9.86 -4.92 11.14
N VAL A 28 10.42 -4.03 11.95
CA VAL A 28 11.86 -3.77 12.01
C VAL A 28 12.59 -4.83 12.84
N LEU A 29 12.01 -5.24 13.98
CA LEU A 29 12.58 -6.23 14.89
C LEU A 29 12.63 -7.63 14.27
N PHE A 30 11.52 -8.07 13.67
CA PHE A 30 11.38 -9.39 13.09
C PHE A 30 11.62 -9.33 11.58
N GLY A 31 12.55 -10.12 11.09
CA GLY A 31 12.88 -10.25 9.67
C GLY A 31 13.36 -11.66 9.36
N SER A 32 13.42 -12.00 8.07
CA SER A 32 13.85 -13.31 7.59
C SER A 32 15.35 -13.60 7.76
N SER A 33 16.13 -12.62 8.22
CA SER A 33 17.55 -12.82 8.53
C SER A 33 17.72 -13.31 9.96
N GLU A 34 18.61 -14.27 10.18
CA GLU A 34 18.95 -14.83 11.51
C GLU A 34 19.65 -13.83 12.44
N LEU A 35 19.97 -12.64 11.94
CA LEU A 35 20.66 -11.59 12.69
C LEU A 35 19.75 -11.00 13.76
N ARG A 36 20.30 -10.90 14.98
CA ARG A 36 19.60 -10.29 16.11
C ARG A 36 19.54 -8.77 15.95
N PHE A 37 18.43 -8.19 16.34
CA PHE A 37 18.26 -6.74 16.31
C PHE A 37 19.30 -5.99 17.16
N SER A 38 19.71 -6.59 18.30
CA SER A 38 20.76 -6.05 19.15
C SER A 38 22.07 -5.82 18.41
N ASP A 39 22.46 -6.78 17.54
CA ASP A 39 23.72 -6.72 16.81
C ASP A 39 23.66 -5.65 15.70
N MET A 40 22.50 -5.52 15.06
CA MET A 40 22.25 -4.44 14.09
C MET A 40 22.31 -3.05 14.72
N LEU A 41 21.71 -2.91 15.92
CA LEU A 41 21.69 -1.63 16.64
C LEU A 41 23.07 -1.26 17.17
N SER A 42 23.82 -2.25 17.72
CA SER A 42 25.18 -2.02 18.21
C SER A 42 26.13 -1.59 17.10
N SER A 43 26.04 -2.18 15.91
CA SER A 43 26.82 -1.79 14.73
C SER A 43 26.53 -0.35 14.29
N LEU A 44 25.26 0.08 14.36
CA LEU A 44 24.89 1.48 14.06
C LEU A 44 25.44 2.45 15.10
N ILE A 45 25.34 2.11 16.41
CA ILE A 45 25.85 2.95 17.49
C ILE A 45 27.38 3.05 17.45
N ALA A 46 28.06 1.97 17.06
CA ALA A 46 29.50 1.95 16.86
C ALA A 46 29.97 2.73 15.61
N GLY A 47 29.03 3.22 14.77
CA GLY A 47 29.32 3.95 13.54
C GLY A 47 29.81 3.06 12.40
N ASP A 48 29.75 1.74 12.54
CA ASP A 48 30.13 0.79 11.49
C ASP A 48 28.99 0.60 10.48
N MET A 49 28.84 1.58 9.59
CA MET A 49 27.86 1.55 8.52
C MET A 49 28.15 0.51 7.43
N GLN A 50 29.34 -0.10 7.46
CA GLN A 50 29.76 -1.10 6.48
C GLN A 50 29.49 -2.54 6.94
N SER A 51 29.16 -2.74 8.19
CA SER A 51 28.79 -4.06 8.71
C SER A 51 27.57 -4.62 7.99
N PRO A 52 27.50 -5.93 7.74
CA PRO A 52 26.35 -6.59 7.13
C PRO A 52 25.06 -6.31 7.92
N GLU A 53 25.15 -6.23 9.24
CA GLU A 53 24.09 -6.00 10.18
C GLU A 53 23.44 -4.61 10.01
N ALA A 54 24.27 -3.56 9.96
CA ALA A 54 23.83 -2.18 9.74
C ALA A 54 23.21 -2.02 8.34
N ARG A 55 23.81 -2.64 7.34
CA ARG A 55 23.30 -2.59 5.94
C ARG A 55 21.94 -3.26 5.81
N ILE A 56 21.72 -4.41 6.42
CA ILE A 56 20.42 -5.09 6.39
C ILE A 56 19.34 -4.22 7.07
N LEU A 57 19.66 -3.60 8.19
CA LEU A 57 18.73 -2.73 8.88
C LEU A 57 18.35 -1.52 8.02
N LEU A 58 19.34 -0.79 7.49
CA LEU A 58 19.14 0.45 6.75
C LEU A 58 18.60 0.27 5.33
N TYR A 59 19.06 -0.76 4.61
CA TYR A 59 18.74 -0.92 3.18
C TYR A 59 17.68 -1.99 2.90
N VAL A 60 17.33 -2.82 3.89
CA VAL A 60 16.32 -3.87 3.69
C VAL A 60 15.13 -3.68 4.62
N ARG A 61 15.36 -3.68 5.95
CA ARG A 61 14.26 -3.67 6.92
C ARG A 61 13.55 -2.32 6.97
N LEU A 62 14.31 -1.23 7.11
CA LEU A 62 13.74 0.11 7.24
C LEU A 62 12.96 0.54 5.98
N PRO A 63 13.51 0.41 4.74
CA PRO A 63 12.76 0.74 3.54
C PRO A 63 11.52 -0.12 3.34
N ARG A 64 11.56 -1.40 3.73
CA ARG A 64 10.39 -2.28 3.65
C ARG A 64 9.26 -1.81 4.57
N VAL A 65 9.56 -1.46 5.82
CA VAL A 65 8.57 -0.95 6.77
C VAL A 65 8.02 0.39 6.32
N LEU A 66 8.88 1.32 5.89
CA LEU A 66 8.45 2.62 5.38
C LEU A 66 7.60 2.48 4.11
N GLY A 67 8.01 1.61 3.18
CA GLY A 67 7.24 1.33 1.98
C GLY A 67 5.86 0.76 2.28
N SER A 68 5.75 -0.19 3.21
CA SER A 68 4.46 -0.77 3.61
C SER A 68 3.54 0.26 4.30
N LEU A 69 4.10 1.17 5.09
CA LEU A 69 3.34 2.27 5.70
C LEU A 69 2.79 3.23 4.64
N ILE A 70 3.63 3.65 3.69
CA ILE A 70 3.23 4.56 2.60
C ILE A 70 2.15 3.89 1.72
N CYS A 71 2.35 2.62 1.33
CA CYS A 71 1.36 1.88 0.56
C CYS A 71 0.04 1.72 1.32
N GLY A 72 0.09 1.41 2.61
CA GLY A 72 -1.11 1.30 3.45
C GLY A 72 -1.88 2.61 3.56
N MET A 73 -1.17 3.73 3.74
CA MET A 73 -1.78 5.06 3.75
C MET A 73 -2.42 5.41 2.39
N ALA A 74 -1.73 5.14 1.29
CA ALA A 74 -2.25 5.39 -0.06
C ALA A 74 -3.53 4.58 -0.34
N LEU A 75 -3.55 3.31 0.05
CA LEU A 75 -4.73 2.45 -0.08
C LEU A 75 -5.89 2.92 0.80
N ALA A 76 -5.62 3.38 2.02
CA ALA A 76 -6.65 3.90 2.92
C ALA A 76 -7.30 5.17 2.36
N VAL A 77 -6.50 6.10 1.85
CA VAL A 77 -6.99 7.34 1.22
C VAL A 77 -7.79 7.01 -0.05
N SER A 78 -7.26 6.16 -0.93
CA SER A 78 -7.94 5.73 -2.15
C SER A 78 -9.28 5.06 -1.84
N GLY A 79 -9.31 4.15 -0.85
CA GLY A 79 -10.53 3.51 -0.39
C GLY A 79 -11.57 4.51 0.13
N ALA A 80 -11.16 5.46 0.96
CA ALA A 80 -12.04 6.50 1.49
C ALA A 80 -12.65 7.38 0.37
N VAL A 81 -11.84 7.76 -0.62
CA VAL A 81 -12.31 8.55 -1.77
C VAL A 81 -13.34 7.77 -2.60
N ILE A 82 -13.06 6.52 -2.94
CA ILE A 82 -13.97 5.69 -3.74
C ILE A 82 -15.30 5.47 -3.00
N GLN A 83 -15.24 5.17 -1.70
CA GLN A 83 -16.44 5.00 -0.88
C GLN A 83 -17.27 6.29 -0.81
N GLY A 84 -16.61 7.45 -0.76
CA GLY A 84 -17.27 8.76 -0.76
C GLY A 84 -17.93 9.07 -2.11
N VAL A 85 -17.23 8.84 -3.21
CA VAL A 85 -17.73 9.13 -4.57
C VAL A 85 -18.89 8.21 -4.94
N LEU A 86 -18.78 6.91 -4.67
CA LEU A 86 -19.82 5.94 -4.99
C LEU A 86 -20.94 5.88 -3.95
N ALA A 87 -20.85 6.66 -2.87
CA ALA A 87 -21.75 6.61 -1.72
C ALA A 87 -22.00 5.17 -1.20
N ASN A 88 -21.03 4.29 -1.38
CA ASN A 88 -21.12 2.86 -1.07
C ASN A 88 -19.92 2.43 -0.19
N ARG A 89 -20.21 2.00 1.03
CA ARG A 89 -19.19 1.54 2.00
C ARG A 89 -18.50 0.23 1.60
N LEU A 90 -19.07 -0.53 0.66
CA LEU A 90 -18.51 -1.78 0.15
C LEU A 90 -17.57 -1.56 -1.03
N ALA A 91 -17.53 -0.34 -1.58
CA ALA A 91 -16.65 -0.02 -2.69
C ALA A 91 -15.19 -0.06 -2.26
N SER A 92 -14.35 -0.71 -3.07
CA SER A 92 -12.90 -0.75 -2.89
C SER A 92 -12.21 -0.64 -4.25
N PRO A 93 -10.95 -0.15 -4.29
CA PRO A 93 -10.16 -0.11 -5.52
C PRO A 93 -10.01 -1.47 -6.20
N SER A 94 -10.03 -2.55 -5.42
CA SER A 94 -9.92 -3.92 -5.94
C SER A 94 -11.13 -4.35 -6.77
N ILE A 95 -12.33 -3.86 -6.45
CA ILE A 95 -13.58 -4.19 -7.16
C ILE A 95 -13.57 -3.58 -8.56
N ILE A 96 -12.93 -2.43 -8.73
CA ILE A 96 -12.82 -1.71 -10.02
C ILE A 96 -11.72 -2.33 -10.93
N GLY A 97 -11.21 -3.50 -10.60
CA GLY A 97 -10.23 -4.18 -11.46
C GLY A 97 -8.82 -3.58 -11.47
N VAL A 98 -8.55 -2.53 -10.67
CA VAL A 98 -7.24 -1.85 -10.60
C VAL A 98 -6.09 -2.84 -10.39
N ASN A 99 -6.26 -3.78 -9.47
CA ASN A 99 -5.25 -4.79 -9.17
C ASN A 99 -5.04 -5.77 -10.33
N ALA A 100 -6.12 -6.13 -11.03
CA ALA A 100 -6.05 -7.04 -12.19
C ALA A 100 -5.29 -6.37 -13.34
N GLY A 101 -5.58 -5.11 -13.64
CA GLY A 101 -4.90 -4.33 -14.67
C GLY A 101 -3.43 -4.11 -14.37
N ALA A 102 -3.11 -3.75 -13.12
CA ALA A 102 -1.73 -3.63 -12.67
C ALA A 102 -0.96 -4.96 -12.80
N GLY A 103 -1.57 -6.06 -12.32
CA GLY A 103 -0.97 -7.40 -12.38
C GLY A 103 -0.72 -7.88 -13.81
N LEU A 104 -1.69 -7.68 -14.71
CA LEU A 104 -1.55 -8.00 -16.13
C LEU A 104 -0.38 -7.22 -16.76
N ALA A 105 -0.31 -5.91 -16.54
CA ALA A 105 0.74 -5.08 -17.08
C ALA A 105 2.13 -5.47 -16.55
N VAL A 106 2.24 -5.81 -15.26
CA VAL A 106 3.48 -6.32 -14.65
C VAL A 106 3.88 -7.65 -15.29
N THR A 107 2.95 -8.55 -15.52
CA THR A 107 3.20 -9.85 -16.15
C THR A 107 3.71 -9.67 -17.57
N ILE A 108 3.05 -8.82 -18.35
CA ILE A 108 3.48 -8.50 -19.72
C ILE A 108 4.87 -7.83 -19.71
N GLY A 109 5.08 -6.83 -18.84
CA GLY A 109 6.37 -6.15 -18.73
C GLY A 109 7.49 -7.12 -18.38
N SER A 110 7.24 -8.05 -17.45
CA SER A 110 8.22 -9.08 -17.08
C SER A 110 8.51 -10.05 -18.22
N ALA A 111 7.49 -10.45 -18.99
CA ALA A 111 7.65 -11.31 -20.17
C ALA A 111 8.45 -10.62 -21.28
N LEU A 112 8.38 -9.29 -21.39
CA LEU A 112 9.18 -8.47 -22.30
C LEU A 112 10.62 -8.20 -21.78
N GLY A 113 11.00 -8.82 -20.66
CA GLY A 113 12.35 -8.69 -20.09
C GLY A 113 12.58 -7.45 -19.26
N ILE A 114 11.51 -6.72 -18.88
CA ILE A 114 11.61 -5.60 -17.94
C ILE A 114 11.70 -6.17 -16.53
N ILE A 115 12.92 -6.22 -16.00
CA ILE A 115 13.19 -6.83 -14.69
C ILE A 115 13.34 -5.73 -13.64
N GLY A 116 12.34 -5.60 -12.77
CA GLY A 116 12.39 -4.79 -11.55
C GLY A 116 12.48 -3.27 -11.73
N GLY A 117 12.63 -2.60 -10.59
CA GLY A 117 12.84 -1.17 -10.52
C GLY A 117 11.62 -0.32 -10.91
N TRP A 118 11.85 0.97 -11.10
CA TRP A 118 10.82 1.96 -11.42
C TRP A 118 10.05 1.70 -12.72
N ARG A 119 10.69 1.03 -13.69
CA ARG A 119 10.06 0.68 -14.99
C ARG A 119 8.86 -0.24 -14.80
N LEU A 120 9.01 -1.29 -14.00
CA LEU A 120 7.93 -2.24 -13.73
C LEU A 120 6.80 -1.58 -12.94
N SER A 121 7.13 -0.69 -12.01
CA SER A 121 6.14 0.11 -11.28
C SER A 121 5.35 1.04 -12.21
N LEU A 122 6.01 1.63 -13.21
CA LEU A 122 5.34 2.45 -14.22
C LEU A 122 4.39 1.61 -15.07
N PHE A 123 4.78 0.40 -15.48
CA PHE A 123 3.90 -0.54 -16.18
C PHE A 123 2.67 -0.89 -15.34
N ALA A 124 2.86 -1.19 -14.06
CA ALA A 124 1.76 -1.45 -13.13
C ALA A 124 0.78 -0.27 -13.05
N PHE A 125 1.31 0.94 -12.93
CA PHE A 125 0.51 2.17 -12.87
C PHE A 125 -0.29 2.40 -14.16
N VAL A 126 0.34 2.26 -15.31
CA VAL A 126 -0.33 2.40 -16.62
C VAL A 126 -1.42 1.34 -16.79
N GLY A 127 -1.15 0.09 -16.43
CA GLY A 127 -2.14 -0.98 -16.49
C GLY A 127 -3.34 -0.74 -15.58
N ALA A 128 -3.09 -0.30 -14.34
CA ALA A 128 -4.16 0.10 -13.41
C ALA A 128 -5.01 1.23 -13.97
N PHE A 129 -4.37 2.27 -14.51
CA PHE A 129 -5.05 3.43 -15.08
C PHE A 129 -5.90 3.08 -16.30
N LEU A 130 -5.37 2.27 -17.22
CA LEU A 130 -6.10 1.82 -18.40
C LEU A 130 -7.34 1.00 -18.03
N THR A 131 -7.26 0.17 -17.00
CA THR A 131 -8.41 -0.62 -16.54
C THR A 131 -9.53 0.27 -16.00
N VAL A 132 -9.19 1.25 -15.15
CA VAL A 132 -10.18 2.22 -14.63
C VAL A 132 -10.84 2.99 -15.78
N ARG A 133 -10.06 3.46 -16.74
CA ARG A 133 -10.57 4.19 -17.91
C ARG A 133 -11.48 3.34 -18.78
N SER A 134 -11.17 2.05 -18.93
CA SER A 134 -11.98 1.10 -19.71
C SER A 134 -13.35 0.87 -19.08
N GLU A 135 -13.43 0.76 -17.75
CA GLU A 135 -14.72 0.60 -17.06
C GLU A 135 -15.60 1.84 -17.14
N GLU A 136 -15.02 3.03 -17.10
CA GLU A 136 -15.75 4.29 -17.25
C GLU A 136 -16.48 4.35 -18.60
N HIS A 137 -15.81 3.96 -19.68
CA HIS A 137 -16.42 3.88 -21.01
C HIS A 137 -17.53 2.82 -21.12
N THR A 138 -17.37 1.69 -20.46
CA THR A 138 -18.35 0.59 -20.53
C THR A 138 -19.63 0.96 -19.77
N SER A 139 -19.53 1.64 -18.64
CA SER A 139 -20.67 2.10 -17.86
C SER A 139 -21.46 3.23 -18.56
N GLU A 140 -20.78 4.13 -19.28
CA GLU A 140 -21.45 5.16 -20.10
C GLU A 140 -22.24 4.57 -21.26
N LEU A 141 -21.71 3.54 -21.94
CA LEU A 141 -22.41 2.84 -23.01
C LEU A 141 -23.64 2.10 -22.49
N GLN A 142 -23.53 1.47 -21.32
CA GLN A 142 -24.63 0.72 -20.71
C GLN A 142 -25.77 1.64 -20.28
N SER A 143 -25.47 2.81 -19.72
CA SER A 143 -26.48 3.81 -19.36
C SER A 143 -27.21 4.42 -20.59
N ARG A 144 -26.55 4.51 -21.74
CA ARG A 144 -27.17 4.98 -22.98
C ARG A 144 -28.11 3.95 -23.59
N VAL A 145 -27.82 2.67 -23.43
CA VAL A 145 -28.67 1.57 -23.92
C VAL A 145 -29.95 1.46 -23.10
N ASP A 146 -29.85 1.60 -21.75
CA ASP A 146 -31.00 1.53 -20.84
C ASP A 146 -32.00 2.70 -21.01
N ILE A 147 -31.59 3.82 -21.59
CA ILE A 147 -32.47 4.98 -21.86
C ILE A 147 -33.24 4.81 -23.19
N SER A 148 -32.91 3.81 -23.99
CA SER A 148 -33.53 3.62 -25.34
C SER A 148 -34.69 2.62 -25.35
N TYR A 149 -35.15 2.17 -24.18
CA TYR A 149 -36.38 1.41 -23.96
C TYR A 149 -37.33 2.20 -23.07
#